data_f0b80269d857e91b2f28294861339636
#
_entry.id   f0b80269d857e91b2f28294861339636
#
_cell.length_a   1.000
_cell.length_b   1.000
_cell.length_c   1.000
_cell.angle_alpha   90.00
_cell.angle_beta   90.00
_cell.angle_gamma   90.00
#
_symmetry.space_group_name_H-M   'P 1'
#
loop_
_entity.id
_entity.type
_entity.pdbx_description
1 polymer ?
#
loop_
_entity_poly.entity_id
_entity_poly.type
_entity_poly.pdbx_seq_one_letter_code
_entity_poly.pdbx_strand_id
1 'polypeptide(L)'
;MKINIKKIIVYFFIFIFLFISIFPIYYLFVISSLSFAEFRYSLEHTFIPSSSKINTIFLAFFQKPYLNSLIISFSVTLISLCLGIAAGYSFAKYKIGGFILPFSILSIRMLPIVAFIIPLFLFSKKLNLIDSYLSIIFSHLIICLPYSIWMMRAFFKDLPHEIEQAAYVDGCNQWDAFYKISLPLVTPGIVVTGLFCFIFSWNEFIFGLVLSRKDVIPITVALSGGSNYSLALASIIPILLISILINKYLVRGMTLGAVK
;
A
#
# COMPACT_ATOMS: atom_id res chain seq x y z
N MET A 1 -2.72 28.23 -39.24
CA MET A 1 -2.82 27.63 -37.87
C MET A 1 -1.57 28.03 -37.10
N LYS A 2 -1.64 29.05 -36.18
CA LYS A 2 -0.46 29.50 -35.42
C LYS A 2 -0.10 28.41 -34.40
N ILE A 3 1.00 27.73 -34.62
CA ILE A 3 1.52 26.72 -33.71
C ILE A 3 1.92 27.44 -32.40
N ASN A 4 1.24 27.11 -31.32
CA ASN A 4 1.50 27.71 -30.01
C ASN A 4 2.76 27.06 -29.39
N ILE A 5 3.89 27.75 -29.51
CA ILE A 5 5.22 27.31 -29.05
C ILE A 5 5.17 26.84 -27.57
N LYS A 6 4.38 27.51 -26.72
CA LYS A 6 4.21 27.10 -25.33
C LYS A 6 3.62 25.67 -25.20
N LYS A 7 2.65 25.31 -26.06
CA LYS A 7 2.08 23.95 -26.07
C LYS A 7 3.11 22.91 -26.50
N ILE A 8 3.95 23.22 -27.51
CA ILE A 8 5.01 22.32 -27.98
C ILE A 8 6.00 22.05 -26.85
N ILE A 9 6.44 23.07 -26.12
CA ILE A 9 7.36 22.92 -24.99
C ILE A 9 6.73 22.08 -23.92
N VAL A 10 5.46 22.28 -23.55
CA VAL A 10 4.75 21.48 -22.54
C VAL A 10 4.66 20.00 -22.97
N TYR A 11 4.27 19.72 -24.24
CA TYR A 11 4.20 18.35 -24.72
C TYR A 11 5.58 17.67 -24.78
N PHE A 12 6.63 18.41 -25.09
CA PHE A 12 8.00 17.90 -25.06
C PHE A 12 8.42 17.46 -23.66
N PHE A 13 8.15 18.29 -22.63
CA PHE A 13 8.45 17.91 -21.25
C PHE A 13 7.57 16.73 -20.75
N ILE A 14 6.29 16.70 -21.13
CA ILE A 14 5.40 15.57 -20.82
C ILE A 14 5.96 14.29 -21.46
N PHE A 15 6.41 14.33 -22.72
CA PHE A 15 6.98 13.18 -23.40
C PHE A 15 8.25 12.67 -22.71
N ILE A 16 9.17 13.58 -22.37
CA ILE A 16 10.39 13.21 -21.62
C ILE A 16 10.04 12.56 -20.27
N PHE A 17 9.12 13.17 -19.54
CA PHE A 17 8.68 12.64 -18.24
C PHE A 17 8.07 11.24 -18.37
N LEU A 18 7.19 11.03 -19.34
CA LEU A 18 6.59 9.73 -19.63
C LEU A 18 7.64 8.70 -20.03
N PHE A 19 8.59 9.08 -20.90
CA PHE A 19 9.67 8.21 -21.32
C PHE A 19 10.52 7.76 -20.12
N ILE A 20 10.97 8.69 -19.29
CA ILE A 20 11.76 8.36 -18.09
C ILE A 20 10.98 7.49 -17.11
N SER A 21 9.65 7.69 -16.98
CA SER A 21 8.81 6.91 -16.06
C SER A 21 8.51 5.50 -16.57
N ILE A 22 8.28 5.33 -17.88
CA ILE A 22 7.90 4.06 -18.49
C ILE A 22 9.14 3.19 -18.81
N PHE A 23 10.26 3.83 -19.16
CA PHE A 23 11.46 3.11 -19.59
C PHE A 23 11.97 2.05 -18.59
N PRO A 24 12.05 2.30 -17.27
CA PRO A 24 12.48 1.27 -16.33
C PRO A 24 11.55 0.05 -16.29
N ILE A 25 10.23 0.26 -16.41
CA ILE A 25 9.24 -0.81 -16.44
C ILE A 25 9.37 -1.62 -17.74
N TYR A 26 9.51 -0.93 -18.86
CA TYR A 26 9.76 -1.56 -20.15
C TYR A 26 11.07 -2.38 -20.12
N TYR A 27 12.14 -1.80 -19.59
CA TYR A 27 13.43 -2.49 -19.51
C TYR A 27 13.37 -3.72 -18.61
N LEU A 28 12.66 -3.64 -17.47
CA LEU A 28 12.41 -4.82 -16.62
C LEU A 28 11.62 -5.90 -17.34
N PHE A 29 10.62 -5.52 -18.15
CA PHE A 29 9.88 -6.46 -19.00
C PHE A 29 10.81 -7.15 -20.00
N VAL A 30 11.66 -6.40 -20.68
CA VAL A 30 12.65 -6.96 -21.62
C VAL A 30 13.55 -7.98 -20.92
N ILE A 31 14.20 -7.60 -19.80
CA ILE A 31 15.11 -8.49 -19.08
C ILE A 31 14.39 -9.75 -18.57
N SER A 32 13.15 -9.59 -18.10
CA SER A 32 12.36 -10.73 -17.61
C SER A 32 11.97 -11.72 -18.69
N SER A 33 11.96 -11.29 -19.96
CA SER A 33 11.66 -12.14 -21.13
C SER A 33 12.89 -12.88 -21.68
N LEU A 34 14.10 -12.46 -21.31
CA LEU A 34 15.35 -13.06 -21.80
C LEU A 34 15.72 -14.32 -21.03
N SER A 35 16.34 -15.27 -21.70
CA SER A 35 17.04 -16.38 -21.06
C SER A 35 18.36 -15.88 -20.44
N PHE A 36 18.94 -16.67 -19.51
CA PHE A 36 20.22 -16.33 -18.91
C PHE A 36 21.36 -16.18 -19.95
N ALA A 37 21.34 -17.00 -20.97
CA ALA A 37 22.30 -16.94 -22.07
C ALA A 37 22.13 -15.68 -22.92
N GLU A 38 20.90 -15.35 -23.31
CA GLU A 38 20.58 -14.11 -24.06
C GLU A 38 20.99 -12.86 -23.28
N PHE A 39 20.68 -12.81 -21.98
CA PHE A 39 21.06 -11.68 -21.14
C PHE A 39 22.57 -11.50 -20.99
N ARG A 40 23.34 -12.61 -20.93
CA ARG A 40 24.78 -12.54 -20.66
C ARG A 40 25.64 -12.37 -21.91
N TYR A 41 25.18 -12.88 -23.04
CA TYR A 41 26.02 -12.98 -24.25
C TYR A 41 25.57 -12.15 -25.44
N SER A 42 24.38 -11.52 -25.42
CA SER A 42 23.87 -10.74 -26.56
C SER A 42 23.67 -9.27 -26.18
N LEU A 43 24.57 -8.41 -26.60
CA LEU A 43 24.37 -6.95 -26.52
C LEU A 43 23.16 -6.51 -27.39
N GLU A 44 22.85 -7.21 -28.48
CA GLU A 44 21.76 -6.90 -29.41
C GLU A 44 20.36 -7.07 -28.81
N HIS A 45 20.18 -8.01 -27.87
CA HIS A 45 18.87 -8.30 -27.27
C HIS A 45 18.56 -7.49 -25.99
N THR A 46 19.45 -6.58 -25.59
CA THR A 46 19.29 -5.86 -24.32
C THR A 46 18.07 -4.93 -24.31
N PHE A 47 17.51 -4.60 -25.46
CA PHE A 47 16.35 -3.70 -25.61
C PHE A 47 15.17 -4.34 -26.34
N ILE A 48 15.27 -5.58 -26.78
CA ILE A 48 14.20 -6.27 -27.53
C ILE A 48 13.71 -7.46 -26.71
N PRO A 49 12.40 -7.55 -26.39
CA PRO A 49 11.87 -8.69 -25.65
C PRO A 49 11.99 -9.98 -26.47
N SER A 50 12.36 -11.07 -25.80
CA SER A 50 12.41 -12.41 -26.37
C SER A 50 11.16 -13.21 -25.97
N SER A 51 10.75 -14.15 -26.82
CA SER A 51 9.66 -15.07 -26.50
C SER A 51 10.08 -16.22 -25.58
N SER A 52 11.39 -16.37 -25.32
CA SER A 52 11.96 -17.54 -24.64
C SER A 52 11.44 -17.76 -23.22
N LYS A 53 11.11 -16.69 -22.48
CA LYS A 53 10.65 -16.75 -21.09
C LYS A 53 9.32 -16.06 -20.78
N ILE A 54 8.49 -15.75 -21.76
CA ILE A 54 7.19 -15.09 -21.53
C ILE A 54 6.33 -15.90 -20.55
N ASN A 55 6.32 -17.23 -20.65
CA ASN A 55 5.57 -18.09 -19.73
C ASN A 55 6.05 -17.98 -18.28
N THR A 56 7.34 -17.70 -18.03
CA THR A 56 7.87 -17.55 -16.67
C THR A 56 7.36 -16.28 -16.00
N ILE A 57 7.05 -15.24 -16.78
CA ILE A 57 6.43 -14.00 -16.27
C ILE A 57 5.04 -14.30 -15.72
N PHE A 58 4.24 -15.08 -16.46
CA PHE A 58 2.91 -15.49 -15.98
C PHE A 58 3.00 -16.40 -14.75
N LEU A 59 3.93 -17.36 -14.74
CA LEU A 59 4.14 -18.25 -13.60
C LEU A 59 4.64 -17.52 -12.35
N ALA A 60 5.23 -16.34 -12.48
CA ALA A 60 5.71 -15.56 -11.35
C ALA A 60 4.58 -15.16 -10.38
N PHE A 61 3.34 -14.95 -10.88
CA PHE A 61 2.17 -14.66 -10.06
C PHE A 61 1.75 -15.80 -9.14
N PHE A 62 2.16 -17.03 -9.44
CA PHE A 62 1.85 -18.23 -8.66
C PHE A 62 3.01 -18.66 -7.75
N GLN A 63 4.12 -17.93 -7.76
CA GLN A 63 5.24 -18.23 -6.86
C GLN A 63 4.88 -17.91 -5.41
N LYS A 64 5.35 -18.76 -4.48
CA LYS A 64 5.08 -18.59 -3.03
C LYS A 64 5.35 -17.18 -2.50
N PRO A 65 6.49 -16.50 -2.82
CA PRO A 65 6.76 -15.16 -2.30
C PRO A 65 5.73 -14.12 -2.73
N TYR A 66 5.22 -14.21 -3.96
CA TYR A 66 4.16 -13.33 -4.45
C TYR A 66 2.86 -13.52 -3.67
N LEU A 67 2.43 -14.77 -3.52
CA LEU A 67 1.22 -15.13 -2.77
C LEU A 67 1.35 -14.79 -1.28
N ASN A 68 2.52 -15.05 -0.68
CA ASN A 68 2.79 -14.68 0.71
C ASN A 68 2.61 -13.17 0.93
N SER A 69 3.20 -12.35 0.06
CA SER A 69 3.05 -10.89 0.16
C SER A 69 1.61 -10.44 -0.03
N LEU A 70 0.84 -11.04 -0.94
CA LEU A 70 -0.58 -10.75 -1.08
C LEU A 70 -1.35 -11.06 0.22
N ILE A 71 -1.18 -12.26 0.78
CA ILE A 71 -1.85 -12.68 2.02
C ILE A 71 -1.49 -11.71 3.16
N ILE A 72 -0.20 -11.42 3.34
CA ILE A 72 0.28 -10.52 4.39
C ILE A 72 -0.33 -9.13 4.21
N SER A 73 -0.19 -8.52 3.02
CA SER A 73 -0.62 -7.15 2.79
C SER A 73 -2.13 -6.98 2.87
N PHE A 74 -2.92 -7.94 2.37
CA PHE A 74 -4.37 -7.91 2.52
C PHE A 74 -4.79 -8.07 3.98
N SER A 75 -4.18 -9.00 4.72
CA SER A 75 -4.49 -9.22 6.13
C SER A 75 -4.17 -7.99 6.97
N VAL A 76 -2.99 -7.41 6.78
CA VAL A 76 -2.57 -6.18 7.47
C VAL A 76 -3.52 -5.02 7.15
N THR A 77 -3.88 -4.86 5.88
CA THR A 77 -4.79 -3.80 5.44
C THR A 77 -6.16 -3.95 6.09
N LEU A 78 -6.73 -5.16 6.05
CA LEU A 78 -8.05 -5.42 6.62
C LEU A 78 -8.07 -5.18 8.14
N ILE A 79 -7.10 -5.72 8.87
CA ILE A 79 -6.99 -5.53 10.32
C ILE A 79 -6.79 -4.06 10.66
N SER A 80 -5.88 -3.37 9.95
CA SER A 80 -5.62 -1.95 10.17
C SER A 80 -6.85 -1.08 9.89
N LEU A 81 -7.63 -1.39 8.85
CA LEU A 81 -8.87 -0.67 8.56
C LEU A 81 -9.94 -0.94 9.60
N CYS A 82 -10.20 -2.20 9.96
CA CYS A 82 -11.22 -2.53 10.96
C CYS A 82 -10.96 -1.82 12.28
N LEU A 83 -9.73 -1.90 12.80
CA LEU A 83 -9.36 -1.24 14.06
C LEU A 83 -9.22 0.28 13.89
N GLY A 84 -8.69 0.73 12.76
CA GLY A 84 -8.51 2.14 12.44
C GLY A 84 -9.82 2.90 12.30
N ILE A 85 -10.83 2.32 11.67
CA ILE A 85 -12.18 2.89 11.54
C ILE A 85 -12.81 3.05 12.92
N ALA A 86 -12.81 1.98 13.73
CA ALA A 86 -13.40 2.00 15.08
C ALA A 86 -12.73 3.03 15.99
N ALA A 87 -11.38 2.99 16.07
CA ALA A 87 -10.61 3.91 16.89
C ALA A 87 -10.68 5.35 16.34
N GLY A 88 -10.56 5.54 15.03
CA GLY A 88 -10.63 6.84 14.37
C GLY A 88 -11.96 7.55 14.61
N TYR A 89 -13.08 6.83 14.45
CA TYR A 89 -14.41 7.34 14.78
C TYR A 89 -14.52 7.74 16.25
N SER A 90 -14.07 6.87 17.16
CA SER A 90 -14.11 7.14 18.61
C SER A 90 -13.30 8.38 18.99
N PHE A 91 -12.10 8.54 18.44
CA PHE A 91 -11.27 9.72 18.68
C PHE A 91 -11.83 11.01 18.06
N ALA A 92 -12.48 10.91 16.89
CA ALA A 92 -13.09 12.07 16.25
C ALA A 92 -14.34 12.54 16.99
N LYS A 93 -15.24 11.59 17.29
CA LYS A 93 -16.55 11.90 17.86
C LYS A 93 -16.52 12.20 19.36
N TYR A 94 -15.89 11.31 20.12
CA TYR A 94 -15.91 11.41 21.59
C TYR A 94 -14.68 12.14 22.16
N LYS A 95 -13.75 12.58 21.29
CA LYS A 95 -12.52 13.30 21.67
C LYS A 95 -11.70 12.59 22.75
N ILE A 96 -11.76 11.24 22.80
CA ILE A 96 -11.08 10.41 23.81
C ILE A 96 -9.58 10.69 23.77
N GLY A 97 -9.00 11.03 24.95
CA GLY A 97 -7.58 11.37 25.06
C GLY A 97 -7.16 12.68 24.36
N GLY A 98 -8.13 13.47 23.88
CA GLY A 98 -7.89 14.77 23.24
C GLY A 98 -7.05 14.65 21.97
N PHE A 99 -6.02 15.50 21.85
CA PHE A 99 -5.03 15.45 20.78
C PHE A 99 -3.87 14.52 21.13
N ILE A 100 -3.53 14.38 22.41
CA ILE A 100 -2.32 13.70 22.88
C ILE A 100 -2.36 12.20 22.53
N LEU A 101 -3.45 11.50 22.84
CA LEU A 101 -3.52 10.06 22.65
C LEU A 101 -3.43 9.64 21.17
N PRO A 102 -4.21 10.19 20.23
CA PRO A 102 -4.05 9.88 18.81
C PRO A 102 -2.68 10.26 18.27
N PHE A 103 -2.10 11.37 18.73
CA PHE A 103 -0.76 11.80 18.35
C PHE A 103 0.32 10.85 18.87
N SER A 104 0.22 10.38 20.13
CA SER A 104 1.14 9.40 20.71
C SER A 104 1.13 8.07 19.95
N ILE A 105 -0.06 7.62 19.53
CA ILE A 105 -0.19 6.42 18.68
C ILE A 105 0.54 6.63 17.34
N LEU A 106 0.34 7.78 16.70
CA LEU A 106 1.04 8.10 15.44
C LEU A 106 2.56 8.20 15.64
N SER A 107 3.01 8.71 16.79
CA SER A 107 4.44 8.88 17.11
C SER A 107 5.20 7.55 17.13
N ILE A 108 4.54 6.43 17.37
CA ILE A 108 5.15 5.08 17.25
C ILE A 108 5.73 4.87 15.86
N ARG A 109 5.07 5.37 14.82
CA ARG A 109 5.54 5.28 13.44
C ARG A 109 6.77 6.13 13.13
N MET A 110 7.04 7.15 13.95
CA MET A 110 8.22 8.02 13.80
C MET A 110 9.50 7.36 14.33
N LEU A 111 9.36 6.28 15.11
CA LEU A 111 10.50 5.53 15.57
C LEU A 111 11.15 4.76 14.40
N PRO A 112 12.49 4.66 14.39
CA PRO A 112 13.19 3.84 13.38
C PRO A 112 12.72 2.38 13.45
N ILE A 113 12.39 1.78 12.30
CA ILE A 113 11.95 0.38 12.21
C ILE A 113 12.95 -0.56 12.90
N VAL A 114 14.25 -0.24 12.79
CA VAL A 114 15.34 -1.02 13.40
C VAL A 114 15.17 -1.18 14.91
N ALA A 115 14.57 -0.20 15.60
CA ALA A 115 14.34 -0.29 17.05
C ALA A 115 13.38 -1.43 17.44
N PHE A 116 12.48 -1.82 16.53
CA PHE A 116 11.50 -2.88 16.76
C PHE A 116 12.02 -4.28 16.39
N ILE A 117 13.09 -4.38 15.60
CA ILE A 117 13.55 -5.66 15.04
C ILE A 117 13.92 -6.66 16.13
N ILE A 118 14.80 -6.26 17.07
CA ILE A 118 15.29 -7.17 18.11
C ILE A 118 14.14 -7.61 19.05
N PRO A 119 13.33 -6.70 19.61
CA PRO A 119 12.20 -7.09 20.45
C PRO A 119 11.22 -8.03 19.73
N LEU A 120 10.86 -7.73 18.48
CA LEU A 120 9.92 -8.54 17.71
C LEU A 120 10.50 -9.92 17.38
N PHE A 121 11.78 -9.99 17.02
CA PHE A 121 12.44 -11.25 16.76
C PHE A 121 12.45 -12.15 18.01
N LEU A 122 12.83 -11.60 19.16
CA LEU A 122 12.87 -12.34 20.43
C LEU A 122 11.47 -12.79 20.85
N PHE A 123 10.47 -11.93 20.70
CA PHE A 123 9.07 -12.24 20.98
C PHE A 123 8.55 -13.35 20.07
N SER A 124 8.76 -13.22 18.75
CA SER A 124 8.35 -14.23 17.77
C SER A 124 9.06 -15.57 18.00
N LYS A 125 10.35 -15.53 18.35
CA LYS A 125 11.12 -16.73 18.70
C LYS A 125 10.56 -17.43 19.95
N LYS A 126 10.26 -16.67 21.00
CA LYS A 126 9.69 -17.20 22.25
C LYS A 126 8.35 -17.88 22.04
N LEU A 127 7.54 -17.36 21.11
CA LEU A 127 6.22 -17.92 20.78
C LEU A 127 6.26 -18.97 19.64
N ASN A 128 7.44 -19.34 19.14
CA ASN A 128 7.62 -20.24 18.00
C ASN A 128 6.87 -19.76 16.73
N LEU A 129 6.80 -18.43 16.52
CA LEU A 129 6.14 -17.80 15.38
C LEU A 129 7.11 -17.39 14.27
N ILE A 130 8.41 -17.63 14.41
CA ILE A 130 9.39 -17.36 13.33
C ILE A 130 8.95 -18.14 12.07
N ASP A 131 9.06 -17.50 10.90
CA ASP A 131 8.65 -18.05 9.61
C ASP A 131 7.15 -18.33 9.50
N SER A 132 6.32 -17.51 10.15
CA SER A 132 4.86 -17.61 10.09
C SER A 132 4.22 -16.32 9.59
N TYR A 133 3.04 -16.41 8.98
CA TYR A 133 2.25 -15.24 8.59
C TYR A 133 1.95 -14.32 9.78
N LEU A 134 1.67 -14.88 10.95
CA LEU A 134 1.32 -14.11 12.14
C LEU A 134 2.44 -13.18 12.57
N SER A 135 3.70 -13.66 12.63
CA SER A 135 4.82 -12.81 13.04
C SER A 135 5.03 -11.61 12.10
N ILE A 136 4.90 -11.84 10.78
CA ILE A 136 5.09 -10.79 9.78
C ILE A 136 3.88 -9.83 9.79
N ILE A 137 2.65 -10.35 9.86
CA ILE A 137 1.45 -9.52 9.94
C ILE A 137 1.49 -8.60 11.16
N PHE A 138 1.79 -9.14 12.36
CA PHE A 138 1.89 -8.33 13.57
C PHE A 138 2.97 -7.25 13.49
N SER A 139 4.12 -7.55 12.88
CA SER A 139 5.17 -6.56 12.70
C SER A 139 4.75 -5.44 11.74
N HIS A 140 4.05 -5.75 10.65
CA HIS A 140 3.56 -4.74 9.72
C HIS A 140 2.44 -3.87 10.32
N LEU A 141 1.65 -4.41 11.26
CA LEU A 141 0.63 -3.63 11.97
C LEU A 141 1.23 -2.49 12.80
N ILE A 142 2.47 -2.60 13.27
CA ILE A 142 3.16 -1.51 13.97
C ILE A 142 3.24 -0.24 13.10
N ILE A 143 3.36 -0.41 11.79
CA ILE A 143 3.43 0.71 10.84
C ILE A 143 2.03 1.11 10.36
N CYS A 144 1.20 0.14 10.02
CA CYS A 144 -0.06 0.39 9.33
C CYS A 144 -1.19 0.81 10.26
N LEU A 145 -1.28 0.26 11.47
CA LEU A 145 -2.37 0.56 12.40
C LEU A 145 -2.34 2.02 12.91
N PRO A 146 -1.22 2.57 13.40
CA PRO A 146 -1.16 3.98 13.79
C PRO A 146 -1.55 4.93 12.65
N TYR A 147 -1.10 4.63 11.44
CA TYR A 147 -1.45 5.40 10.25
C TYR A 147 -2.96 5.34 9.96
N SER A 148 -3.54 4.13 9.98
CA SER A 148 -4.97 3.94 9.73
C SER A 148 -5.83 4.69 10.75
N ILE A 149 -5.49 4.60 12.05
CA ILE A 149 -6.19 5.32 13.12
C ILE A 149 -6.15 6.84 12.87
N TRP A 150 -4.97 7.38 12.57
CA TRP A 150 -4.80 8.81 12.34
C TRP A 150 -5.57 9.30 11.12
N MET A 151 -5.48 8.58 9.99
CA MET A 151 -6.19 8.93 8.77
C MET A 151 -7.70 8.84 8.96
N MET A 152 -8.20 7.76 9.53
CA MET A 152 -9.65 7.61 9.77
C MET A 152 -10.17 8.67 10.74
N ARG A 153 -9.41 9.00 11.79
CA ARG A 153 -9.76 10.13 12.67
C ARG A 153 -9.88 11.45 11.90
N ALA A 154 -8.98 11.73 10.95
CA ALA A 154 -9.04 12.93 10.14
C ALA A 154 -10.33 12.96 9.30
N PHE A 155 -10.62 11.87 8.58
CA PHE A 155 -11.82 11.77 7.73
C PHE A 155 -13.12 11.89 8.54
N PHE A 156 -13.22 11.26 9.72
CA PHE A 156 -14.40 11.39 10.56
C PHE A 156 -14.53 12.79 11.18
N LYS A 157 -13.41 13.45 11.48
CA LYS A 157 -13.41 14.82 12.03
C LYS A 157 -13.91 15.85 11.01
N ASP A 158 -13.69 15.59 9.71
CA ASP A 158 -14.12 16.49 8.64
C ASP A 158 -15.60 16.37 8.31
N LEU A 159 -16.31 15.37 8.87
CA LEU A 159 -17.76 15.28 8.74
C LEU A 159 -18.47 16.37 9.56
N PRO A 160 -19.42 17.11 8.97
CA PRO A 160 -20.24 18.04 9.73
C PRO A 160 -21.05 17.31 10.82
N HIS A 161 -21.00 17.83 12.04
CA HIS A 161 -21.71 17.23 13.19
C HIS A 161 -23.24 17.23 13.01
N GLU A 162 -23.76 18.17 12.23
CA GLU A 162 -25.18 18.36 11.95
C GLU A 162 -25.78 17.14 11.27
N ILE A 163 -25.00 16.42 10.45
CA ILE A 163 -25.48 15.24 9.71
C ILE A 163 -25.83 14.10 10.68
N GLU A 164 -24.99 13.85 11.69
CA GLU A 164 -25.30 12.83 12.69
C GLU A 164 -26.41 13.28 13.65
N GLN A 165 -26.48 14.59 13.98
CA GLN A 165 -27.56 15.14 14.80
C GLN A 165 -28.92 15.01 14.13
N ALA A 166 -29.00 15.29 12.82
CA ALA A 166 -30.23 15.08 12.04
C ALA A 166 -30.68 13.63 12.10
N ALA A 167 -29.75 12.68 11.97
CA ALA A 167 -30.07 11.26 12.08
C ALA A 167 -30.64 10.85 13.44
N TYR A 168 -30.17 11.46 14.52
CA TYR A 168 -30.74 11.20 15.85
C TYR A 168 -32.17 11.77 15.99
N VAL A 169 -32.43 12.93 15.39
CA VAL A 169 -33.79 13.51 15.33
C VAL A 169 -34.72 12.58 14.53
N ASP A 170 -34.20 11.95 13.46
CA ASP A 170 -34.94 10.98 12.63
C ASP A 170 -35.11 9.60 13.32
N GLY A 171 -34.64 9.46 14.59
CA GLY A 171 -34.82 8.25 15.39
C GLY A 171 -33.72 7.21 15.26
N CYS A 172 -32.60 7.52 14.58
CA CYS A 172 -31.44 6.63 14.53
C CYS A 172 -30.79 6.51 15.92
N ASN A 173 -30.40 5.28 16.30
CA ASN A 173 -29.50 5.09 17.41
C ASN A 173 -28.03 5.34 16.99
N GLN A 174 -27.07 5.26 17.92
CA GLN A 174 -25.66 5.55 17.65
C GLN A 174 -25.03 4.59 16.60
N TRP A 175 -25.43 3.33 16.61
CA TRP A 175 -24.94 2.34 15.65
C TRP A 175 -25.52 2.58 14.25
N ASP A 176 -26.81 2.91 14.17
CA ASP A 176 -27.45 3.26 12.91
C ASP A 176 -26.83 4.51 12.29
N ALA A 177 -26.60 5.56 13.08
CA ALA A 177 -25.93 6.77 12.62
C ALA A 177 -24.50 6.47 12.12
N PHE A 178 -23.76 5.60 12.82
CA PHE A 178 -22.44 5.18 12.38
C PHE A 178 -22.48 4.40 11.07
N TYR A 179 -23.23 3.29 11.02
CA TYR A 179 -23.20 2.39 9.85
C TYR A 179 -23.93 2.92 8.63
N LYS A 180 -25.06 3.63 8.82
CA LYS A 180 -25.91 4.10 7.72
C LYS A 180 -25.52 5.48 7.20
N ILE A 181 -24.80 6.29 8.01
CA ILE A 181 -24.50 7.68 7.67
C ILE A 181 -23.00 7.95 7.68
N SER A 182 -22.32 7.86 8.84
CA SER A 182 -20.95 8.29 8.96
C SER A 182 -20.01 7.40 8.13
N LEU A 183 -20.14 6.07 8.21
CA LEU A 183 -19.29 5.12 7.50
C LEU A 183 -19.38 5.22 5.97
N PRO A 184 -20.58 5.31 5.36
CA PRO A 184 -20.72 5.56 3.91
C PRO A 184 -20.09 6.88 3.46
N LEU A 185 -20.24 7.95 4.23
CA LEU A 185 -19.68 9.26 3.89
C LEU A 185 -18.15 9.27 3.89
N VAL A 186 -17.50 8.51 4.76
CA VAL A 186 -16.03 8.41 4.81
C VAL A 186 -15.47 7.29 3.92
N THR A 187 -16.30 6.60 3.13
CA THR A 187 -15.84 5.53 2.22
C THR A 187 -14.65 5.93 1.34
N PRO A 188 -14.58 7.13 0.74
CA PRO A 188 -13.38 7.55 0.00
C PRO A 188 -12.12 7.54 0.88
N GLY A 189 -12.25 7.96 2.14
CA GLY A 189 -11.15 7.93 3.12
C GLY A 189 -10.74 6.52 3.50
N ILE A 190 -11.70 5.59 3.65
CA ILE A 190 -11.43 4.17 3.91
C ILE A 190 -10.62 3.58 2.77
N VAL A 191 -11.04 3.81 1.52
CA VAL A 191 -10.34 3.31 0.33
C VAL A 191 -8.90 3.83 0.29
N VAL A 192 -8.71 5.15 0.43
CA VAL A 192 -7.37 5.76 0.39
C VAL A 192 -6.50 5.21 1.53
N THR A 193 -7.01 5.15 2.75
CA THR A 193 -6.28 4.62 3.91
C THR A 193 -5.87 3.16 3.70
N GLY A 194 -6.80 2.32 3.20
CA GLY A 194 -6.53 0.92 2.90
C GLY A 194 -5.47 0.73 1.83
N LEU A 195 -5.52 1.52 0.77
CA LEU A 195 -4.54 1.47 -0.30
C LEU A 195 -3.13 1.82 0.21
N PHE A 196 -2.99 2.84 1.06
CA PHE A 196 -1.70 3.15 1.67
C PHE A 196 -1.22 2.06 2.63
N CYS A 197 -2.10 1.48 3.46
CA CYS A 197 -1.74 0.34 4.30
C CYS A 197 -1.23 -0.84 3.46
N PHE A 198 -1.91 -1.14 2.35
CA PHE A 198 -1.46 -2.18 1.43
C PHE A 198 -0.07 -1.87 0.86
N ILE A 199 0.15 -0.65 0.35
CA ILE A 199 1.44 -0.22 -0.22
C ILE A 199 2.55 -0.31 0.82
N PHE A 200 2.31 0.13 2.06
CA PHE A 200 3.31 0.05 3.13
C PHE A 200 3.68 -1.39 3.46
N SER A 201 2.68 -2.26 3.60
CA SER A 201 2.90 -3.68 3.88
C SER A 201 3.53 -4.42 2.70
N TRP A 202 3.12 -4.13 1.46
CA TRP A 202 3.67 -4.72 0.24
C TRP A 202 5.14 -4.41 0.03
N ASN A 203 5.56 -3.19 0.33
CA ASN A 203 6.95 -2.73 0.15
C ASN A 203 7.82 -2.98 1.38
N GLU A 204 7.27 -3.51 2.47
CA GLU A 204 8.05 -3.76 3.67
C GLU A 204 9.06 -4.90 3.41
N PHE A 205 10.29 -4.66 3.80
CA PHE A 205 11.41 -5.57 3.55
C PHE A 205 12.07 -6.06 4.85
N ILE A 206 12.25 -5.15 5.81
CA ILE A 206 13.14 -5.37 6.94
C ILE A 206 12.58 -6.40 7.92
N PHE A 207 11.29 -6.29 8.27
CA PHE A 207 10.63 -7.29 9.11
C PHE A 207 10.55 -8.63 8.41
N GLY A 208 10.23 -8.64 7.10
CA GLY A 208 10.26 -9.84 6.29
C GLY A 208 11.63 -10.52 6.31
N LEU A 209 12.71 -9.77 6.12
CA LEU A 209 14.08 -10.28 6.12
C LEU A 209 14.46 -10.95 7.46
N VAL A 210 14.01 -10.39 8.57
CA VAL A 210 14.37 -10.87 9.91
C VAL A 210 13.49 -12.02 10.36
N LEU A 211 12.20 -12.01 10.04
CA LEU A 211 11.21 -12.96 10.57
C LEU A 211 10.92 -14.14 9.63
N SER A 212 11.23 -14.05 8.33
CA SER A 212 11.05 -15.17 7.40
C SER A 212 12.29 -16.08 7.35
N ARG A 213 12.11 -17.35 6.93
CA ARG A 213 13.20 -18.30 6.72
C ARG A 213 13.01 -19.10 5.43
N LYS A 214 11.96 -19.91 5.33
CA LYS A 214 11.76 -20.86 4.23
C LYS A 214 10.34 -20.85 3.69
N ASP A 215 9.35 -20.85 4.57
CA ASP A 215 7.96 -21.10 4.19
C ASP A 215 7.18 -19.80 3.88
N VAL A 216 7.41 -18.74 4.65
CA VAL A 216 6.69 -17.46 4.51
C VAL A 216 7.64 -16.33 4.13
N ILE A 217 8.32 -16.49 2.99
CA ILE A 217 9.21 -15.45 2.44
C ILE A 217 8.37 -14.42 1.67
N PRO A 218 8.38 -13.12 2.07
CA PRO A 218 7.74 -12.06 1.28
C PRO A 218 8.47 -11.79 -0.04
N ILE A 219 7.76 -11.20 -1.00
CA ILE A 219 8.30 -10.89 -2.33
C ILE A 219 9.53 -9.97 -2.28
N THR A 220 9.53 -8.99 -1.39
CA THR A 220 10.63 -8.04 -1.19
C THR A 220 11.92 -8.76 -0.77
N VAL A 221 11.79 -9.75 0.12
CA VAL A 221 12.92 -10.59 0.56
C VAL A 221 13.39 -11.53 -0.57
N ALA A 222 12.46 -12.15 -1.28
CA ALA A 222 12.79 -13.02 -2.40
C ALA A 222 13.52 -12.27 -3.54
N LEU A 223 13.20 -10.99 -3.74
CA LEU A 223 13.85 -10.14 -4.75
C LEU A 223 15.23 -9.64 -4.33
N SER A 224 15.57 -9.62 -3.06
CA SER A 224 16.89 -9.16 -2.58
C SER A 224 18.06 -10.00 -3.10
N GLY A 225 17.81 -11.24 -3.53
CA GLY A 225 18.78 -12.10 -4.20
C GLY A 225 19.09 -11.73 -5.66
N GLY A 226 18.37 -10.78 -6.26
CA GLY A 226 18.70 -10.11 -7.53
C GLY A 226 18.52 -10.93 -8.82
N SER A 227 18.05 -12.19 -8.77
CA SER A 227 18.06 -13.08 -9.95
C SER A 227 16.71 -13.37 -10.57
N ASN A 228 15.61 -12.94 -9.95
CA ASN A 228 14.24 -13.26 -10.44
C ASN A 228 13.53 -12.04 -11.03
N TYR A 229 13.91 -11.66 -12.23
CA TYR A 229 13.33 -10.50 -12.94
C TYR A 229 11.84 -10.67 -13.24
N SER A 230 11.38 -11.91 -13.51
CA SER A 230 9.96 -12.20 -13.74
C SER A 230 9.12 -11.91 -12.48
N LEU A 231 9.63 -12.28 -11.30
CA LEU A 231 8.99 -11.98 -10.02
C LEU A 231 9.02 -10.48 -9.73
N ALA A 232 10.12 -9.79 -10.07
CA ALA A 232 10.22 -8.34 -9.94
C ALA A 232 9.18 -7.62 -10.82
N LEU A 233 9.00 -8.05 -12.07
CA LEU A 233 7.97 -7.50 -12.95
C LEU A 233 6.56 -7.75 -12.40
N ALA A 234 6.27 -8.98 -11.94
CA ALA A 234 4.99 -9.31 -11.34
C ALA A 234 4.69 -8.45 -10.10
N SER A 235 5.72 -8.09 -9.31
CA SER A 235 5.56 -7.28 -8.10
C SER A 235 5.04 -5.86 -8.34
N ILE A 236 5.20 -5.32 -9.55
CA ILE A 236 4.73 -4.00 -9.92
C ILE A 236 3.20 -3.97 -10.12
N ILE A 237 2.61 -5.08 -10.56
CA ILE A 237 1.20 -5.13 -10.98
C ILE A 237 0.22 -4.70 -9.87
N PRO A 238 0.29 -5.22 -8.62
CA PRO A 238 -0.63 -4.78 -7.57
C PRO A 238 -0.53 -3.28 -7.30
N ILE A 239 0.69 -2.73 -7.31
CA ILE A 239 0.90 -1.29 -7.08
C ILE A 239 0.33 -0.46 -8.22
N LEU A 240 0.50 -0.88 -9.48
CA LEU A 240 -0.10 -0.20 -10.63
C LEU A 240 -1.63 -0.21 -10.57
N LEU A 241 -2.23 -1.36 -10.28
CA LEU A 241 -3.69 -1.47 -10.14
C LEU A 241 -4.21 -0.57 -9.03
N ILE A 242 -3.54 -0.56 -7.88
CA ILE A 242 -3.85 0.30 -6.76
C ILE A 242 -3.72 1.78 -7.15
N SER A 243 -2.65 2.18 -7.83
CA SER A 243 -2.44 3.57 -8.27
C SER A 243 -3.55 4.07 -9.20
N ILE A 244 -4.04 3.22 -10.10
CA ILE A 244 -5.17 3.53 -10.97
C ILE A 244 -6.46 3.73 -10.15
N LEU A 245 -6.70 2.86 -9.16
CA LEU A 245 -7.85 2.97 -8.27
C LEU A 245 -7.81 4.24 -7.42
N ILE A 246 -6.65 4.56 -6.84
CA ILE A 246 -6.44 5.77 -6.02
C ILE A 246 -6.78 7.02 -6.83
N ASN A 247 -6.33 7.11 -8.08
CA ASN A 247 -6.52 8.31 -8.90
C ASN A 247 -8.00 8.70 -9.00
N LYS A 248 -8.90 7.72 -9.14
CA LYS A 248 -10.36 7.95 -9.18
C LYS A 248 -10.89 8.57 -7.88
N TYR A 249 -10.36 8.18 -6.72
CA TYR A 249 -10.82 8.66 -5.40
C TYR A 249 -10.14 9.96 -4.99
N LEU A 250 -8.85 10.15 -5.32
CA LEU A 250 -8.13 11.40 -5.06
C LEU A 250 -8.75 12.58 -5.83
N VAL A 251 -9.06 12.41 -7.11
CA VAL A 251 -9.67 13.47 -7.92
C VAL A 251 -11.01 13.88 -7.32
N ARG A 252 -11.83 12.94 -6.86
CA ARG A 252 -13.12 13.25 -6.20
C ARG A 252 -12.95 13.95 -4.85
N GLY A 253 -11.97 13.53 -4.04
CA GLY A 253 -11.68 14.15 -2.74
C GLY A 253 -11.17 15.60 -2.88
N MET A 254 -10.33 15.87 -3.87
CA MET A 254 -9.81 17.22 -4.15
C MET A 254 -10.89 18.17 -4.69
N THR A 255 -11.85 17.66 -5.47
CA THR A 255 -12.94 18.48 -6.01
C THR A 255 -13.96 18.85 -4.95
N LEU A 256 -14.21 17.99 -3.95
CA LEU A 256 -15.09 18.30 -2.81
C LEU A 256 -14.45 19.29 -1.82
N GLY A 257 -13.12 19.33 -1.72
CA GLY A 257 -12.39 20.29 -0.89
C GLY A 257 -12.13 21.66 -1.54
N ALA A 258 -12.26 21.77 -2.86
CA ALA A 258 -12.05 23.01 -3.62
C ALA A 258 -13.29 23.91 -3.73
N VAL A 259 -14.44 23.45 -3.22
CA VAL A 259 -15.69 24.23 -3.13
C VAL A 259 -15.88 24.67 -1.67
N LYS A 260 -14.97 25.51 -1.20
CA LYS A 260 -15.15 26.34 0.00
C LYS A 260 -14.91 27.79 -0.36
#